data_a9b4b0e3b7ab2b401a93546366d00ef2
#
_entry.id   a9b4b0e3b7ab2b401a93546366d00ef2
#
_cell.length_a   1.000
_cell.length_b   1.000
_cell.length_c   1.000
_cell.angle_alpha   90.00
_cell.angle_beta   90.00
_cell.angle_gamma   90.00
#
_symmetry.space_group_name_H-M   'P 1'
#
loop_
_entity.id
_entity.type
_entity.pdbx_description
1 polymer ?
#
loop_
_entity_poly.entity_id
_entity_poly.type
_entity_poly.pdbx_seq_one_letter_code
_entity_poly.pdbx_strand_id
1 'polypeptide(L)'
;MINCDGLVKIYETDDKKVMALEGLDLTVETGEMLAVIGKSGSGKSTLLNMIGGLETPTAGVLTIDGKDISTYSEAEMVRYRRDKVGFVWQKSAKNLFPYLTVLQNVEAVMMFENSGNTDNLKHREIIKKRKDNNKSYALKLLNAVGLQEHKDKLPAQLSGGEQQRAAIAVALANKPDILLADEPTGAVDTRTADTIYELFHKLNKELGITIIIVTHDMALAGRVDRTVLISDGKVSTEKLKKHPAMEYTVSVSYTHLRAHETLMNL
;
A
#
# COMPACT_ATOMS: atom_id res chain seq x y z
N MET A 1 11.77 -6.87 6.63
CA MET A 1 12.13 -5.78 7.57
C MET A 1 12.60 -4.55 6.80
N ILE A 2 12.12 -3.37 7.15
CA ILE A 2 12.52 -2.08 6.56
C ILE A 2 13.36 -1.35 7.59
N ASN A 3 14.52 -0.83 7.22
CA ASN A 3 15.35 -0.04 8.10
C ASN A 3 15.79 1.26 7.41
N CYS A 4 15.42 2.37 8.01
CA CYS A 4 15.84 3.73 7.65
C CYS A 4 16.90 4.18 8.65
N ASP A 5 18.08 4.49 8.19
CA ASP A 5 19.21 4.93 9.01
C ASP A 5 19.66 6.32 8.52
N GLY A 6 19.39 7.32 9.33
CA GLY A 6 19.76 8.72 9.08
C GLY A 6 19.23 9.29 7.75
N LEU A 7 17.99 8.92 7.32
CA LEU A 7 17.49 9.34 6.01
C LEU A 7 17.35 10.85 5.89
N VAL A 8 17.96 11.42 4.87
CA VAL A 8 17.84 12.83 4.49
C VAL A 8 17.25 12.92 3.09
N LYS A 9 16.30 13.83 2.90
CA LYS A 9 15.78 14.19 1.58
C LYS A 9 15.70 15.70 1.45
N ILE A 10 16.42 16.22 0.45
CA ILE A 10 16.41 17.63 0.10
C ILE A 10 15.84 17.76 -1.31
N TYR A 11 14.82 18.60 -1.46
CA TYR A 11 14.31 19.02 -2.75
C TYR A 11 14.91 20.37 -3.10
N GLU A 12 15.52 20.46 -4.27
CA GLU A 12 16.08 21.69 -4.80
C GLU A 12 15.18 22.22 -5.91
N THR A 13 14.73 23.44 -5.78
CA THR A 13 14.08 24.24 -6.81
C THR A 13 14.96 25.46 -7.08
N ASP A 14 14.77 26.12 -8.22
CA ASP A 14 15.62 27.24 -8.66
C ASP A 14 15.87 28.30 -7.57
N ASP A 15 14.87 28.50 -6.68
CA ASP A 15 14.93 29.53 -5.65
C ASP A 15 15.03 29.03 -4.21
N LYS A 16 14.82 27.71 -3.94
CA LYS A 16 14.72 27.20 -2.56
C LYS A 16 15.23 25.76 -2.43
N LYS A 17 15.87 25.51 -1.29
CA LYS A 17 16.14 24.15 -0.80
C LYS A 17 15.16 23.82 0.32
N VAL A 18 14.39 22.74 0.16
CA VAL A 18 13.45 22.27 1.17
C VAL A 18 13.93 20.91 1.67
N MET A 19 14.26 20.85 2.95
CA MET A 19 14.62 19.60 3.63
C MET A 19 13.32 18.93 4.07
N ALA A 20 12.98 17.83 3.43
CA ALA A 20 11.75 17.08 3.74
C ALA A 20 11.97 15.99 4.79
N LEU A 21 13.17 15.39 4.82
CA LEU A 21 13.62 14.49 5.88
C LEU A 21 14.99 14.93 6.38
N GLU A 22 15.19 14.90 7.70
CA GLU A 22 16.36 15.45 8.38
C GLU A 22 16.99 14.42 9.32
N GLY A 23 17.59 13.36 8.76
CA GLY A 23 18.20 12.28 9.52
C GLY A 23 17.15 11.40 10.21
N LEU A 24 16.18 10.88 9.43
CA LEU A 24 15.09 10.07 9.94
C LEU A 24 15.54 8.63 10.18
N ASP A 25 15.34 8.14 11.41
CA ASP A 25 15.56 6.76 11.80
C ASP A 25 14.21 6.07 12.03
N LEU A 26 14.01 4.93 11.36
CA LEU A 26 12.79 4.14 11.49
C LEU A 26 13.07 2.69 11.11
N THR A 27 12.64 1.77 11.96
CA THR A 27 12.62 0.33 11.65
C THR A 27 11.17 -0.16 11.59
N VAL A 28 10.83 -0.99 10.60
CA VAL A 28 9.53 -1.64 10.49
C VAL A 28 9.75 -3.14 10.35
N GLU A 29 9.11 -3.92 11.21
CA GLU A 29 9.22 -5.38 11.20
C GLU A 29 8.37 -6.01 10.09
N THR A 30 8.75 -7.21 9.66
CA THR A 30 7.96 -7.96 8.68
C THR A 30 6.59 -8.31 9.27
N GLY A 31 5.53 -8.05 8.52
CA GLY A 31 4.15 -8.28 8.97
C GLY A 31 3.64 -7.26 9.99
N GLU A 32 4.41 -6.20 10.28
CA GLU A 32 3.95 -5.09 11.14
C GLU A 32 2.97 -4.20 10.39
N MET A 33 1.93 -3.74 11.08
CA MET A 33 1.05 -2.68 10.64
C MET A 33 1.40 -1.39 11.37
N LEU A 34 2.02 -0.45 10.65
CA LEU A 34 2.54 0.82 11.18
C LEU A 34 1.70 2.00 10.69
N ALA A 35 1.29 2.88 11.59
CA ALA A 35 0.79 4.21 11.25
C ALA A 35 1.88 5.26 11.39
N VAL A 36 2.01 6.09 10.37
CA VAL A 36 2.88 7.28 10.35
C VAL A 36 2.00 8.52 10.37
N ILE A 37 2.02 9.25 11.45
CA ILE A 37 1.22 10.46 11.64
C ILE A 37 2.10 11.71 11.66
N GLY A 38 1.49 12.87 11.48
CA GLY A 38 2.20 14.17 11.53
C GLY A 38 1.47 15.24 10.73
N LYS A 39 1.89 16.49 10.91
CA LYS A 39 1.32 17.64 10.20
C LYS A 39 1.55 17.54 8.68
N SER A 40 0.75 18.27 7.90
CA SER A 40 1.03 18.40 6.45
C SER A 40 2.43 18.98 6.25
N GLY A 41 3.17 18.44 5.28
CA GLY A 41 4.55 18.85 4.99
C GLY A 41 5.62 18.29 5.94
N SER A 42 5.30 17.42 6.91
CA SER A 42 6.30 16.87 7.84
C SER A 42 7.21 15.79 7.26
N GLY A 43 7.07 15.42 5.98
CA GLY A 43 7.90 14.40 5.31
C GLY A 43 7.29 13.01 5.16
N LYS A 44 6.04 12.79 5.59
CA LYS A 44 5.38 11.46 5.56
C LYS A 44 5.31 10.83 4.17
N SER A 45 4.76 11.55 3.19
CA SER A 45 4.65 11.07 1.80
C SER A 45 6.04 10.91 1.16
N THR A 46 7.01 11.74 1.53
CA THR A 46 8.41 11.59 1.11
C THR A 46 8.98 10.27 1.61
N LEU A 47 8.76 9.93 2.89
CA LEU A 47 9.17 8.64 3.45
C LEU A 47 8.52 7.46 2.69
N LEU A 48 7.20 7.52 2.45
CA LEU A 48 6.51 6.50 1.68
C LEU A 48 7.10 6.34 0.27
N ASN A 49 7.34 7.47 -0.43
CA ASN A 49 7.91 7.45 -1.77
C ASN A 49 9.30 6.80 -1.80
N MET A 50 10.12 7.05 -0.77
CA MET A 50 11.44 6.43 -0.67
C MET A 50 11.34 4.93 -0.41
N ILE A 51 10.53 4.51 0.56
CA ILE A 51 10.26 3.07 0.81
C ILE A 51 9.68 2.41 -0.44
N GLY A 52 8.79 3.09 -1.15
CA GLY A 52 8.21 2.62 -2.40
C GLY A 52 9.17 2.58 -3.60
N GLY A 53 10.41 3.06 -3.45
CA GLY A 53 11.39 3.13 -4.54
C GLY A 53 11.01 4.11 -5.64
N LEU A 54 10.19 5.11 -5.34
CA LEU A 54 9.81 6.19 -6.25
C LEU A 54 10.79 7.37 -6.17
N GLU A 55 11.47 7.49 -5.05
CA GLU A 55 12.48 8.51 -4.78
C GLU A 55 13.69 7.89 -4.07
N THR A 56 14.87 8.45 -4.32
CA THR A 56 16.11 8.07 -3.63
C THR A 56 16.40 9.06 -2.50
N PRO A 57 16.98 8.62 -1.37
CA PRO A 57 17.46 9.52 -0.33
C PRO A 57 18.60 10.41 -0.87
N THR A 58 18.73 11.64 -0.34
CA THR A 58 19.87 12.53 -0.60
C THR A 58 21.08 12.07 0.23
N ALA A 59 20.85 11.55 1.43
CA ALA A 59 21.85 10.92 2.30
C ALA A 59 21.17 9.93 3.26
N GLY A 60 21.94 9.13 3.98
CA GLY A 60 21.46 8.03 4.82
C GLY A 60 21.28 6.75 4.02
N VAL A 61 20.83 5.68 4.69
CA VAL A 61 20.69 4.35 4.09
C VAL A 61 19.28 3.82 4.30
N LEU A 62 18.67 3.29 3.23
CA LEU A 62 17.39 2.62 3.28
C LEU A 62 17.56 1.16 2.87
N THR A 63 17.44 0.25 3.83
CA THR A 63 17.52 -1.19 3.56
C THR A 63 16.15 -1.85 3.62
N ILE A 64 15.90 -2.73 2.66
CA ILE A 64 14.72 -3.60 2.60
C ILE A 64 15.21 -5.05 2.58
N ASP A 65 14.78 -5.85 3.54
CA ASP A 65 15.24 -7.24 3.73
C ASP A 65 16.78 -7.36 3.76
N GLY A 66 17.43 -6.38 4.41
CA GLY A 66 18.89 -6.29 4.56
C GLY A 66 19.65 -5.81 3.33
N LYS A 67 18.98 -5.39 2.24
CA LYS A 67 19.61 -4.84 1.03
C LYS A 67 19.35 -3.35 0.92
N ASP A 68 20.40 -2.58 0.70
CA ASP A 68 20.28 -1.14 0.41
C ASP A 68 19.67 -0.93 -0.98
N ILE A 69 18.46 -0.37 -1.01
CA ILE A 69 17.73 -0.15 -2.28
C ILE A 69 18.31 1.00 -3.10
N SER A 70 19.15 1.87 -2.53
CA SER A 70 19.82 2.94 -3.28
C SER A 70 20.88 2.39 -4.25
N THR A 71 21.34 1.16 -4.02
CA THR A 71 22.29 0.47 -4.87
C THR A 71 21.67 -0.29 -6.05
N TYR A 72 20.33 -0.34 -6.11
CA TYR A 72 19.64 -1.07 -7.16
C TYR A 72 19.82 -0.39 -8.52
N SER A 73 20.09 -1.20 -9.55
CA SER A 73 19.97 -0.78 -10.94
C SER A 73 18.51 -0.44 -11.29
N GLU A 74 18.29 0.29 -12.37
CA GLU A 74 16.94 0.59 -12.84
C GLU A 74 16.06 -0.68 -13.00
N ALA A 75 16.63 -1.75 -13.55
CA ALA A 75 15.93 -3.02 -13.73
C ALA A 75 15.58 -3.71 -12.40
N GLU A 76 16.44 -3.61 -11.38
CA GLU A 76 16.16 -4.12 -10.04
C GLU A 76 15.11 -3.26 -9.35
N MET A 77 15.16 -1.96 -9.49
CA MET A 77 14.17 -1.04 -8.94
C MET A 77 12.78 -1.23 -9.57
N VAL A 78 12.72 -1.50 -10.89
CA VAL A 78 11.46 -1.87 -11.55
C VAL A 78 10.89 -3.16 -10.97
N ARG A 79 11.73 -4.20 -10.77
CA ARG A 79 11.31 -5.46 -10.13
C ARG A 79 10.86 -5.24 -8.70
N TYR A 80 11.61 -4.45 -7.92
CA TYR A 80 11.25 -4.10 -6.55
C TYR A 80 9.86 -3.49 -6.46
N ARG A 81 9.59 -2.42 -7.25
CA ARG A 81 8.28 -1.77 -7.28
C ARG A 81 7.16 -2.68 -7.76
N ARG A 82 7.43 -3.58 -8.69
CA ARG A 82 6.43 -4.49 -9.25
C ARG A 82 6.10 -5.62 -8.28
N ASP A 83 7.13 -6.24 -7.70
CA ASP A 83 6.97 -7.54 -7.00
C ASP A 83 6.91 -7.39 -5.48
N LYS A 84 7.52 -6.32 -4.92
CA LYS A 84 7.64 -6.16 -3.47
C LYS A 84 6.70 -5.12 -2.88
N VAL A 85 6.26 -4.13 -3.67
CA VAL A 85 5.52 -2.98 -3.17
C VAL A 85 4.16 -2.83 -3.83
N GLY A 86 3.11 -2.80 -3.02
CA GLY A 86 1.81 -2.26 -3.41
C GLY A 86 1.67 -0.82 -2.92
N PHE A 87 1.17 0.07 -3.75
CA PHE A 87 0.99 1.47 -3.38
C PHE A 87 -0.47 1.90 -3.54
N VAL A 88 -1.07 2.42 -2.47
CA VAL A 88 -2.41 3.00 -2.44
C VAL A 88 -2.29 4.51 -2.24
N TRP A 89 -2.60 5.27 -3.29
CA TRP A 89 -2.52 6.72 -3.27
C TRP A 89 -3.73 7.35 -2.58
N GLN A 90 -3.55 8.53 -2.00
CA GLN A 90 -4.62 9.35 -1.45
C GLN A 90 -5.78 9.56 -2.44
N LYS A 91 -5.44 9.85 -3.69
CA LYS A 91 -6.41 9.93 -4.80
C LYS A 91 -6.44 8.58 -5.52
N SER A 92 -7.46 7.78 -5.27
CA SER A 92 -7.65 6.44 -5.88
C SER A 92 -7.55 6.46 -7.41
N ALA A 93 -7.90 7.57 -8.05
CA ALA A 93 -7.73 7.75 -9.50
C ALA A 93 -6.27 7.60 -9.98
N LYS A 94 -5.27 7.74 -9.11
CA LYS A 94 -3.88 7.47 -9.46
C LYS A 94 -3.55 5.97 -9.58
N ASN A 95 -4.37 5.13 -8.97
CA ASN A 95 -4.24 3.66 -9.05
C ASN A 95 -5.05 3.05 -10.20
N LEU A 96 -5.97 3.80 -10.81
CA LEU A 96 -6.97 3.26 -11.73
C LEU A 96 -6.87 3.88 -13.12
N PHE A 97 -6.83 3.04 -14.14
CA PHE A 97 -7.02 3.47 -15.53
C PHE A 97 -8.50 3.74 -15.77
N PRO A 98 -8.90 4.97 -16.12
CA PRO A 98 -10.31 5.37 -16.17
C PRO A 98 -11.14 4.68 -17.27
N TYR A 99 -10.48 4.15 -18.29
CA TYR A 99 -11.07 3.47 -19.45
C TYR A 99 -11.07 1.94 -19.35
N LEU A 100 -10.51 1.38 -18.27
CA LEU A 100 -10.55 -0.04 -17.97
C LEU A 100 -11.61 -0.34 -16.91
N THR A 101 -12.27 -1.49 -17.01
CA THR A 101 -13.16 -1.95 -15.95
C THR A 101 -12.39 -2.24 -14.66
N VAL A 102 -13.10 -2.39 -13.54
CA VAL A 102 -12.47 -2.73 -12.25
C VAL A 102 -11.64 -4.02 -12.36
N LEU A 103 -12.18 -5.05 -13.01
CA LEU A 103 -11.45 -6.31 -13.24
C LEU A 103 -10.21 -6.07 -14.12
N GLN A 104 -10.37 -5.35 -15.22
CA GLN A 104 -9.27 -5.06 -16.14
C GLN A 104 -8.16 -4.23 -15.49
N ASN A 105 -8.49 -3.34 -14.55
CA ASN A 105 -7.51 -2.57 -13.77
C ASN A 105 -6.62 -3.52 -12.93
N VAL A 106 -7.20 -4.50 -12.26
CA VAL A 106 -6.44 -5.50 -11.49
C VAL A 106 -5.61 -6.39 -12.41
N GLU A 107 -6.19 -6.89 -13.51
CA GLU A 107 -5.50 -7.75 -14.48
C GLU A 107 -4.33 -7.03 -15.16
N ALA A 108 -4.45 -5.73 -15.47
CA ALA A 108 -3.43 -4.95 -16.17
C ALA A 108 -2.08 -4.95 -15.43
N VAL A 109 -2.09 -4.85 -14.11
CA VAL A 109 -0.86 -4.84 -13.30
C VAL A 109 -0.15 -6.20 -13.36
N MET A 110 -0.89 -7.30 -13.43
CA MET A 110 -0.35 -8.66 -13.51
C MET A 110 0.26 -8.99 -14.90
N MET A 111 -0.06 -8.21 -15.94
CA MET A 111 0.47 -8.45 -17.30
C MET A 111 1.93 -8.04 -17.45
N PHE A 112 2.48 -7.21 -16.58
CA PHE A 112 3.87 -6.76 -16.63
C PHE A 112 4.88 -7.80 -16.12
N GLU A 113 4.44 -9.02 -15.80
CA GLU A 113 5.30 -10.14 -15.46
C GLU A 113 6.05 -10.63 -16.72
N ASN A 114 7.35 -10.35 -16.79
CA ASN A 114 8.35 -10.91 -17.73
C ASN A 114 7.83 -11.25 -19.13
N SER A 115 7.78 -10.26 -20.01
CA SER A 115 7.77 -10.48 -21.46
C SER A 115 9.16 -10.87 -21.93
N GLY A 116 9.62 -12.06 -21.54
CA GLY A 116 10.79 -12.70 -22.14
C GLY A 116 10.43 -13.11 -23.58
N ASN A 117 11.30 -12.74 -24.51
CA ASN A 117 11.24 -13.04 -25.94
C ASN A 117 10.99 -14.54 -26.18
N THR A 118 9.81 -14.92 -26.67
CA THR A 118 9.56 -16.35 -27.04
C THR A 118 8.50 -16.46 -28.13
N ASP A 119 8.95 -16.84 -29.31
CA ASP A 119 8.16 -17.14 -30.50
C ASP A 119 7.88 -18.64 -30.63
N ASN A 120 7.15 -19.29 -29.71
CA ASN A 120 6.83 -20.70 -29.80
C ASN A 120 5.37 -21.04 -29.49
N LEU A 121 4.78 -22.03 -30.18
CA LEU A 121 3.40 -22.51 -29.94
C LEU A 121 3.12 -22.89 -28.46
N LYS A 122 4.10 -23.51 -27.80
CA LYS A 122 4.05 -23.79 -26.36
C LYS A 122 3.88 -22.51 -25.52
N HIS A 123 4.37 -21.39 -25.99
CA HIS A 123 4.26 -20.11 -25.32
C HIS A 123 2.82 -19.54 -25.31
N ARG A 124 2.06 -19.78 -26.40
CA ARG A 124 0.64 -19.36 -26.47
C ARG A 124 -0.23 -20.09 -25.44
N GLU A 125 0.02 -21.36 -25.19
CA GLU A 125 -0.69 -22.13 -24.15
C GLU A 125 -0.31 -21.65 -22.75
N ILE A 126 0.97 -21.36 -22.51
CA ILE A 126 1.46 -20.81 -21.25
C ILE A 126 0.84 -19.43 -20.99
N ILE A 127 0.81 -18.55 -22.00
CA ILE A 127 0.17 -17.21 -21.89
C ILE A 127 -1.33 -17.36 -21.59
N LYS A 128 -2.03 -18.26 -22.30
CA LYS A 128 -3.46 -18.49 -22.06
C LYS A 128 -3.71 -18.97 -20.64
N LYS A 129 -2.96 -19.98 -20.17
CA LYS A 129 -3.06 -20.50 -18.81
C LYS A 129 -2.74 -19.44 -17.73
N ARG A 130 -1.71 -18.60 -17.98
CA ARG A 130 -1.40 -17.47 -17.10
C ARG A 130 -2.56 -16.46 -17.07
N LYS A 131 -3.12 -16.11 -18.23
CA LYS A 131 -4.26 -15.18 -18.31
C LYS A 131 -5.47 -15.69 -17.55
N ASP A 132 -5.77 -16.98 -17.65
CA ASP A 132 -6.89 -17.61 -16.92
C ASP A 132 -6.61 -17.61 -15.40
N ASN A 133 -5.37 -17.90 -14.98
CA ASN A 133 -4.96 -17.83 -13.57
C ASN A 133 -5.02 -16.40 -13.02
N ASN A 134 -4.53 -15.41 -13.77
CA ASN A 134 -4.56 -14.00 -13.37
C ASN A 134 -6.00 -13.50 -13.21
N LYS A 135 -6.88 -13.87 -14.15
CA LYS A 135 -8.30 -13.54 -14.06
C LYS A 135 -8.96 -14.15 -12.83
N SER A 136 -8.68 -15.44 -12.56
CA SER A 136 -9.20 -16.13 -11.38
C SER A 136 -8.71 -15.44 -10.09
N TYR A 137 -7.44 -15.08 -10.03
CA TYR A 137 -6.86 -14.37 -8.90
C TYR A 137 -7.43 -12.94 -8.75
N ALA A 138 -7.56 -12.19 -9.85
CA ALA A 138 -8.18 -10.87 -9.85
C ALA A 138 -9.62 -10.91 -9.29
N LEU A 139 -10.42 -11.92 -9.70
CA LEU A 139 -11.77 -12.12 -9.17
C LEU A 139 -11.78 -12.41 -7.66
N LYS A 140 -10.81 -13.19 -7.16
CA LYS A 140 -10.66 -13.44 -5.73
C LYS A 140 -10.31 -12.14 -4.98
N LEU A 141 -9.39 -11.32 -5.50
CA LEU A 141 -9.07 -10.01 -4.92
C LEU A 141 -10.30 -9.10 -4.88
N LEU A 142 -11.07 -9.01 -5.98
CA LEU A 142 -12.28 -8.21 -6.02
C LEU A 142 -13.33 -8.68 -5.03
N ASN A 143 -13.46 -9.99 -4.84
CA ASN A 143 -14.33 -10.55 -3.81
C ASN A 143 -13.84 -10.17 -2.40
N ALA A 144 -12.53 -10.25 -2.15
CA ALA A 144 -11.93 -9.90 -0.86
C ALA A 144 -12.16 -8.45 -0.46
N VAL A 145 -12.15 -7.52 -1.45
CA VAL A 145 -12.43 -6.09 -1.23
C VAL A 145 -13.93 -5.74 -1.37
N GLY A 146 -14.81 -6.73 -1.57
CA GLY A 146 -16.26 -6.53 -1.70
C GLY A 146 -16.69 -5.83 -2.99
N LEU A 147 -15.99 -6.07 -4.10
CA LEU A 147 -16.26 -5.45 -5.41
C LEU A 147 -16.57 -6.45 -6.53
N GLN A 148 -16.85 -7.71 -6.21
CA GLN A 148 -17.11 -8.74 -7.22
C GLN A 148 -18.27 -8.37 -8.16
N GLU A 149 -19.37 -7.82 -7.62
CA GLU A 149 -20.53 -7.37 -8.38
C GLU A 149 -20.26 -6.12 -9.23
N HIS A 150 -19.15 -5.42 -8.95
CA HIS A 150 -18.76 -4.22 -9.67
C HIS A 150 -17.61 -4.44 -10.66
N LYS A 151 -17.21 -5.70 -10.91
CA LYS A 151 -16.05 -6.06 -11.73
C LYS A 151 -16.06 -5.49 -13.14
N ASP A 152 -17.25 -5.34 -13.74
CA ASP A 152 -17.45 -4.86 -15.11
C ASP A 152 -17.71 -3.35 -15.19
N LYS A 153 -17.79 -2.64 -14.06
CA LYS A 153 -17.95 -1.18 -14.02
C LYS A 153 -16.63 -0.46 -14.33
N LEU A 154 -16.74 0.73 -14.89
CA LEU A 154 -15.62 1.67 -15.01
C LEU A 154 -15.42 2.42 -13.68
N PRO A 155 -14.21 2.93 -13.38
CA PRO A 155 -13.94 3.72 -12.17
C PRO A 155 -14.92 4.87 -11.95
N ALA A 156 -15.32 5.58 -13.00
CA ALA A 156 -16.27 6.69 -12.92
C ALA A 156 -17.69 6.29 -12.47
N GLN A 157 -18.01 5.00 -12.50
CA GLN A 157 -19.30 4.46 -12.08
C GLN A 157 -19.30 3.97 -10.61
N LEU A 158 -18.17 4.14 -9.93
CA LEU A 158 -17.98 3.74 -8.54
C LEU A 158 -18.07 4.94 -7.60
N SER A 159 -18.59 4.74 -6.40
CA SER A 159 -18.43 5.68 -5.28
C SER A 159 -16.96 5.85 -4.88
N GLY A 160 -16.63 6.91 -4.16
CA GLY A 160 -15.26 7.15 -3.70
C GLY A 160 -14.68 5.99 -2.87
N GLY A 161 -15.49 5.41 -1.99
CA GLY A 161 -15.09 4.24 -1.21
C GLY A 161 -14.90 2.96 -2.04
N GLU A 162 -15.74 2.76 -3.08
CA GLU A 162 -15.54 1.65 -4.01
C GLU A 162 -14.29 1.83 -4.86
N GLN A 163 -14.00 3.07 -5.32
CA GLN A 163 -12.75 3.38 -6.01
C GLN A 163 -11.52 3.11 -5.12
N GLN A 164 -11.60 3.46 -3.84
CA GLN A 164 -10.53 3.20 -2.90
C GLN A 164 -10.30 1.70 -2.68
N ARG A 165 -11.37 0.91 -2.53
CA ARG A 165 -11.24 -0.56 -2.45
C ARG A 165 -10.72 -1.18 -3.75
N ALA A 166 -11.10 -0.62 -4.92
CA ALA A 166 -10.53 -1.04 -6.20
C ALA A 166 -9.03 -0.72 -6.28
N ALA A 167 -8.60 0.45 -5.81
CA ALA A 167 -7.19 0.84 -5.71
C ALA A 167 -6.39 -0.13 -4.82
N ILE A 168 -6.96 -0.57 -3.70
CA ILE A 168 -6.35 -1.58 -2.82
C ILE A 168 -6.22 -2.91 -3.56
N ALA A 169 -7.25 -3.37 -4.28
CA ALA A 169 -7.17 -4.61 -5.07
C ALA A 169 -6.07 -4.55 -6.15
N VAL A 170 -5.93 -3.40 -6.82
CA VAL A 170 -4.85 -3.16 -7.81
C VAL A 170 -3.48 -3.20 -7.12
N ALA A 171 -3.33 -2.55 -5.96
CA ALA A 171 -2.07 -2.56 -5.21
C ALA A 171 -1.64 -3.98 -4.76
N LEU A 172 -2.61 -4.87 -4.53
CA LEU A 172 -2.37 -6.27 -4.14
C LEU A 172 -2.17 -7.24 -5.30
N ALA A 173 -2.36 -6.78 -6.55
CA ALA A 173 -2.42 -7.65 -7.72
C ALA A 173 -1.15 -8.52 -7.91
N ASN A 174 0.02 -8.00 -7.59
CA ASN A 174 1.29 -8.71 -7.71
C ASN A 174 1.76 -9.38 -6.40
N LYS A 175 0.87 -9.54 -5.41
CA LYS A 175 1.17 -10.17 -4.10
C LYS A 175 2.37 -9.51 -3.40
N PRO A 176 2.33 -8.20 -3.15
CA PRO A 176 3.44 -7.49 -2.57
C PRO A 176 3.69 -7.92 -1.11
N ASP A 177 4.95 -7.83 -0.67
CA ASP A 177 5.32 -8.05 0.73
C ASP A 177 5.05 -6.79 1.59
N ILE A 178 5.02 -5.61 0.94
CA ILE A 178 4.85 -4.30 1.56
C ILE A 178 3.69 -3.58 0.89
N LEU A 179 2.72 -3.12 1.69
CA LEU A 179 1.63 -2.25 1.24
C LEU A 179 1.82 -0.85 1.84
N LEU A 180 1.99 0.13 0.99
CA LEU A 180 2.12 1.54 1.35
C LEU A 180 0.81 2.26 1.06
N ALA A 181 0.25 2.96 2.04
CA ALA A 181 -1.00 3.68 1.88
C ALA A 181 -0.85 5.14 2.31
N ASP A 182 -1.00 6.06 1.37
CA ASP A 182 -0.94 7.50 1.61
C ASP A 182 -2.36 8.06 1.78
N GLU A 183 -2.75 8.39 3.02
CA GLU A 183 -4.06 8.94 3.38
C GLU A 183 -5.24 8.12 2.79
N PRO A 184 -5.28 6.78 2.97
CA PRO A 184 -6.19 5.90 2.22
C PRO A 184 -7.68 6.14 2.51
N THR A 185 -8.00 6.91 3.54
CA THR A 185 -9.37 7.23 3.97
C THR A 185 -9.68 8.72 3.93
N GLY A 186 -8.75 9.54 3.47
CA GLY A 186 -8.90 11.01 3.49
C GLY A 186 -10.02 11.57 2.59
N ALA A 187 -10.57 10.76 1.67
CA ALA A 187 -11.61 11.16 0.72
C ALA A 187 -12.93 10.40 0.88
N VAL A 188 -13.11 9.63 1.98
CA VAL A 188 -14.30 8.82 2.22
C VAL A 188 -14.95 9.16 3.57
N ASP A 189 -16.22 8.80 3.72
CA ASP A 189 -16.94 8.94 5.00
C ASP A 189 -16.43 7.97 6.07
N THR A 190 -16.74 8.23 7.34
CA THR A 190 -16.24 7.47 8.50
C THR A 190 -16.57 5.98 8.42
N ARG A 191 -17.79 5.63 7.96
CA ARG A 191 -18.21 4.22 7.86
C ARG A 191 -17.40 3.47 6.78
N THR A 192 -17.14 4.14 5.67
CA THR A 192 -16.29 3.60 4.61
C THR A 192 -14.83 3.50 5.07
N ALA A 193 -14.35 4.47 5.85
CA ALA A 193 -13.03 4.44 6.46
C ALA A 193 -12.86 3.20 7.36
N ASP A 194 -13.82 2.94 8.24
CA ASP A 194 -13.81 1.73 9.10
C ASP A 194 -13.72 0.44 8.27
N THR A 195 -14.49 0.34 7.18
CA THR A 195 -14.44 -0.83 6.28
C THR A 195 -13.06 -1.00 5.63
N ILE A 196 -12.40 0.09 5.24
CA ILE A 196 -11.04 0.06 4.67
C ILE A 196 -10.02 -0.40 5.72
N TYR A 197 -10.18 0.03 6.97
CA TYR A 197 -9.29 -0.39 8.06
C TYR A 197 -9.44 -1.86 8.42
N GLU A 198 -10.68 -2.36 8.49
CA GLU A 198 -10.95 -3.78 8.68
C GLU A 198 -10.33 -4.61 7.55
N LEU A 199 -10.40 -4.11 6.32
CA LEU A 199 -9.75 -4.74 5.17
C LEU A 199 -8.22 -4.80 5.35
N PHE A 200 -7.56 -3.69 5.74
CA PHE A 200 -6.12 -3.69 6.00
C PHE A 200 -5.73 -4.65 7.12
N HIS A 201 -6.49 -4.69 8.21
CA HIS A 201 -6.28 -5.65 9.30
C HIS A 201 -6.38 -7.10 8.81
N LYS A 202 -7.41 -7.40 8.03
CA LYS A 202 -7.60 -8.72 7.46
C LYS A 202 -6.43 -9.11 6.55
N LEU A 203 -6.02 -8.24 5.65
CA LEU A 203 -4.88 -8.47 4.76
C LEU A 203 -3.58 -8.70 5.54
N ASN A 204 -3.31 -7.87 6.56
CA ASN A 204 -2.13 -8.04 7.40
C ASN A 204 -2.12 -9.40 8.12
N LYS A 205 -3.24 -9.79 8.77
CA LYS A 205 -3.34 -11.03 9.55
C LYS A 205 -3.37 -12.29 8.70
N GLU A 206 -4.07 -12.26 7.56
CA GLU A 206 -4.25 -13.46 6.73
C GLU A 206 -3.10 -13.67 5.74
N LEU A 207 -2.51 -12.60 5.21
CA LEU A 207 -1.44 -12.67 4.20
C LEU A 207 -0.05 -12.34 4.75
N GLY A 208 0.06 -11.87 6.00
CA GLY A 208 1.34 -11.49 6.60
C GLY A 208 2.01 -10.27 5.96
N ILE A 209 1.26 -9.45 5.20
CA ILE A 209 1.78 -8.28 4.49
C ILE A 209 2.17 -7.21 5.51
N THR A 210 3.35 -6.61 5.35
CA THR A 210 3.75 -5.41 6.09
C THR A 210 2.99 -4.21 5.56
N ILE A 211 2.30 -3.45 6.43
CA ILE A 211 1.47 -2.32 6.00
C ILE A 211 1.96 -1.03 6.66
N ILE A 212 2.25 -0.01 5.86
CA ILE A 212 2.59 1.33 6.34
C ILE A 212 1.53 2.31 5.87
N ILE A 213 0.84 2.93 6.82
CA ILE A 213 -0.25 3.88 6.54
C ILE A 213 0.18 5.26 7.00
N VAL A 214 0.27 6.19 6.08
CA VAL A 214 0.36 7.62 6.39
C VAL A 214 -1.04 8.16 6.58
N THR A 215 -1.29 8.83 7.70
CA THR A 215 -2.59 9.43 7.98
C THR A 215 -2.51 10.57 8.99
N HIS A 216 -3.50 11.44 8.98
CA HIS A 216 -3.75 12.41 10.04
C HIS A 216 -4.90 11.95 10.97
N ASP A 217 -5.52 10.80 10.68
CA ASP A 217 -6.59 10.24 11.49
C ASP A 217 -6.04 9.52 12.72
N MET A 218 -6.24 10.13 13.90
CA MET A 218 -5.80 9.60 15.19
C MET A 218 -6.60 8.36 15.63
N ALA A 219 -7.85 8.19 15.14
CA ALA A 219 -8.65 7.01 15.46
C ALA A 219 -8.05 5.76 14.79
N LEU A 220 -7.52 5.90 13.59
CA LEU A 220 -6.76 4.85 12.92
C LEU A 220 -5.47 4.51 13.66
N ALA A 221 -4.74 5.55 14.09
CA ALA A 221 -3.47 5.37 14.78
C ALA A 221 -3.57 4.46 16.03
N GLY A 222 -4.77 4.36 16.63
CA GLY A 222 -5.06 3.45 17.74
C GLY A 222 -5.36 2.00 17.34
N ARG A 223 -5.49 1.70 16.04
CA ARG A 223 -5.91 0.39 15.51
C ARG A 223 -4.78 -0.39 14.84
N VAL A 224 -3.55 0.10 14.88
CA VAL A 224 -2.36 -0.54 14.30
C VAL A 224 -1.43 -1.08 15.37
N ASP A 225 -0.47 -1.92 14.99
CA ASP A 225 0.49 -2.49 15.95
C ASP A 225 1.37 -1.40 16.59
N ARG A 226 1.76 -0.38 15.81
CA ARG A 226 2.57 0.76 16.26
C ARG A 226 2.25 2.03 15.50
N THR A 227 2.37 3.16 16.20
CA THR A 227 2.22 4.50 15.60
C THR A 227 3.48 5.32 15.86
N VAL A 228 3.97 5.99 14.83
CA VAL A 228 5.08 6.95 14.92
C VAL A 228 4.62 8.33 14.48
N LEU A 229 5.13 9.36 15.17
CA LEU A 229 4.91 10.76 14.80
C LEU A 229 6.11 11.27 14.03
N ILE A 230 5.88 11.82 12.83
CA ILE A 230 6.90 12.58 12.09
C ILE A 230 6.62 14.07 12.27
N SER A 231 7.63 14.80 12.77
CA SER A 231 7.65 16.26 12.86
C SER A 231 8.96 16.77 12.27
N ASP A 232 8.84 17.75 11.39
CA ASP A 232 9.99 18.44 10.80
C ASP A 232 11.05 17.49 10.22
N GLY A 233 10.59 16.45 9.49
CA GLY A 233 11.45 15.49 8.82
C GLY A 233 12.12 14.45 9.72
N LYS A 234 11.75 14.36 11.01
CA LYS A 234 12.28 13.39 11.98
C LYS A 234 11.17 12.58 12.63
N VAL A 235 11.50 11.35 13.05
CA VAL A 235 10.63 10.60 13.95
C VAL A 235 10.71 11.24 15.34
N SER A 236 9.55 11.68 15.87
CA SER A 236 9.48 12.22 17.21
C SER A 236 9.60 11.09 18.24
N THR A 237 10.46 11.29 19.25
CA THR A 237 10.59 10.42 20.42
C THR A 237 9.50 10.64 21.45
N GLU A 238 8.62 11.65 21.25
CA GLU A 238 7.50 11.87 22.13
C GLU A 238 6.55 10.68 22.09
N LYS A 239 6.37 10.03 23.25
CA LYS A 239 5.33 9.00 23.39
C LYS A 239 3.99 9.66 23.12
N LEU A 240 3.28 9.22 22.08
CA LEU A 240 1.91 9.65 21.84
C LEU A 240 1.12 9.40 23.12
N LYS A 241 0.60 10.48 23.73
CA LYS A 241 -0.34 10.36 24.83
C LYS A 241 -1.52 9.53 24.31
N LYS A 242 -1.83 8.41 24.97
CA LYS A 242 -3.01 7.61 24.64
C LYS A 242 -4.21 8.56 24.57
N HIS A 243 -4.76 8.72 23.38
CA HIS A 243 -6.00 9.47 23.21
C HIS A 243 -7.11 8.69 23.90
N PRO A 244 -8.09 9.33 24.60
CA PRO A 244 -9.21 8.62 25.23
C PRO A 244 -10.01 7.71 24.29
N ALA A 245 -9.94 7.92 22.98
CA ALA A 245 -10.53 7.05 21.96
C ALA A 245 -9.82 5.68 21.80
N MET A 246 -8.70 5.43 22.47
CA MET A 246 -7.99 4.14 22.47
C MET A 246 -8.63 3.08 23.38
N GLU A 247 -9.69 3.41 24.12
CA GLU A 247 -10.44 2.48 24.99
C GLU A 247 -11.74 1.97 24.36
N TYR A 248 -11.86 1.93 23.05
CA TYR A 248 -12.95 1.19 22.44
C TYR A 248 -12.67 -0.31 22.52
N THR A 249 -13.15 -0.92 23.58
CA THR A 249 -13.35 -2.36 23.68
C THR A 249 -14.07 -2.83 22.43
N VAL A 250 -13.39 -3.66 21.64
CA VAL A 250 -14.01 -4.37 20.52
C VAL A 250 -14.98 -5.39 21.08
N SER A 251 -16.20 -4.96 21.41
CA SER A 251 -17.37 -5.83 21.49
C SER A 251 -18.14 -5.72 20.18
N VAL A 252 -17.58 -6.22 19.10
CA VAL A 252 -18.34 -6.47 17.90
C VAL A 252 -18.76 -7.93 17.95
N SER A 253 -20.04 -8.16 18.19
CA SER A 253 -20.66 -9.47 18.04
C SER A 253 -20.42 -9.95 16.61
N TYR A 254 -19.61 -10.99 16.48
CA TYR A 254 -19.41 -11.74 15.25
C TYR A 254 -20.69 -12.48 14.87
N THR A 255 -21.66 -11.79 14.29
CA THR A 255 -22.77 -12.41 13.58
C THR A 255 -22.82 -11.84 12.18
N HIS A 256 -22.62 -12.73 11.23
CA HIS A 256 -22.67 -12.56 9.77
C HIS A 256 -21.42 -12.05 9.08
N LEU A 257 -20.46 -12.96 8.87
CA LEU A 257 -19.77 -13.08 7.60
C LEU A 257 -19.04 -14.44 7.55
N ARG A 258 -19.77 -15.47 7.08
CA ARG A 258 -19.13 -16.69 6.58
C ARG A 258 -18.40 -16.33 5.28
N ALA A 259 -17.13 -15.97 5.39
CA ALA A 259 -16.21 -15.82 4.27
C ALA A 259 -14.81 -16.33 4.67
N HIS A 260 -14.76 -17.40 5.50
CA HIS A 260 -13.52 -17.93 6.05
C HIS A 260 -12.62 -18.68 5.04
N GLU A 261 -13.07 -18.90 3.80
CA GLU A 261 -12.30 -19.71 2.85
C GLU A 261 -11.66 -18.91 1.70
N THR A 262 -11.89 -17.60 1.59
CA THR A 262 -11.60 -16.88 0.35
C THR A 262 -10.17 -16.35 0.26
N LEU A 263 -9.52 -16.02 1.37
CA LEU A 263 -8.17 -15.45 1.36
C LEU A 263 -7.06 -16.48 1.64
N MET A 264 -7.32 -17.52 2.42
CA MET A 264 -6.33 -18.60 2.65
C MET A 264 -6.00 -19.41 1.38
N ASN A 265 -6.76 -19.24 0.30
CA ASN A 265 -6.52 -19.87 -1.01
C ASN A 265 -5.98 -18.87 -2.05
N LEU A 266 -5.48 -17.71 -1.63
CA LEU A 266 -4.71 -16.75 -2.42
C LEU A 266 -3.22 -17.08 -2.34
#